data_94a2743da19fbd6af8d9c3377ed52689
#
_entry.id   94a2743da19fbd6af8d9c3377ed52689
#
_cell.length_a   1.000
_cell.length_b   1.000
_cell.length_c   1.000
_cell.angle_alpha   90.00
_cell.angle_beta   90.00
_cell.angle_gamma   90.00
#
_symmetry.space_group_name_H-M   'P 1'
#
loop_
_entity.id
_entity.type
_entity.pdbx_description
1 polymer ?
#
loop_
_entity_poly.entity_id
_entity_poly.type
_entity_poly.pdbx_seq_one_letter_code
_entity_poly.pdbx_strand_id
1 'polypeptide(L)'
;MVHSINSHLVRFGIITDIHFSSDSEPAAAKATAAELRARLDYWQHNDVDFLLQLGDLIKGSENHKHEELRQISAILKPFKGTIHHVIGNHCLALPRRELMAALGLQAPFYTFTVKAFRFIVLDGMDLSILRKPETEEERQIFAFFREHPELHDYCGAVGTRQKVWLRDELGKAEHSGEKVIIICHFPLLPETTDLKHGLLWNHREIAELVSSSPAVKACLSGHYHYGGYSLHNAVHFVVLPAFVNRNEHPRFTCGTVELQRERMVVRNQLDEILYDLPLRH
;
A
#
# COMPACT_ATOMS: atom_id res chain seq x y z
N MET A 1 -35.49 15.21 -10.21
CA MET A 1 -34.29 15.91 -9.70
C MET A 1 -33.58 15.01 -8.69
N VAL A 2 -32.83 14.00 -9.15
CA VAL A 2 -32.05 13.07 -8.30
C VAL A 2 -30.72 12.75 -9.01
N HIS A 3 -29.99 13.76 -9.48
CA HIS A 3 -28.71 13.53 -10.18
C HIS A 3 -27.52 14.30 -9.59
N SER A 4 -27.56 14.72 -8.30
CA SER A 4 -26.51 15.56 -7.72
C SER A 4 -25.71 14.91 -6.56
N ILE A 5 -25.92 13.65 -6.19
CA ILE A 5 -25.30 13.09 -4.96
C ILE A 5 -24.02 12.33 -5.25
N ASN A 6 -23.72 11.92 -6.49
CA ASN A 6 -22.60 11.00 -6.80
C ASN A 6 -21.31 11.64 -7.35
N SER A 7 -21.22 12.97 -7.47
CA SER A 7 -20.04 13.60 -8.11
C SER A 7 -18.74 13.57 -7.29
N HIS A 8 -18.78 13.12 -6.04
CA HIS A 8 -17.62 13.09 -5.12
C HIS A 8 -17.24 11.69 -4.62
N LEU A 9 -17.95 10.65 -5.03
CA LEU A 9 -17.63 9.29 -4.62
C LEU A 9 -16.45 8.75 -5.46
N VAL A 10 -15.36 8.40 -4.79
CA VAL A 10 -14.27 7.58 -5.36
C VAL A 10 -14.44 6.16 -4.84
N ARG A 11 -14.46 5.18 -5.73
CA ARG A 11 -14.57 3.77 -5.38
C ARG A 11 -13.40 3.00 -5.98
N PHE A 12 -12.64 2.28 -5.16
CA PHE A 12 -11.50 1.52 -5.66
C PHE A 12 -11.39 0.16 -4.98
N GLY A 13 -10.89 -0.82 -5.74
CA GLY A 13 -10.53 -2.11 -5.20
C GLY A 13 -9.21 -2.03 -4.45
N ILE A 14 -9.07 -2.78 -3.36
CA ILE A 14 -7.86 -2.78 -2.54
C ILE A 14 -7.45 -4.20 -2.14
N ILE A 15 -6.15 -4.47 -2.26
CA ILE A 15 -5.54 -5.76 -1.89
C ILE A 15 -4.10 -5.52 -1.45
N THR A 16 -3.61 -6.33 -0.52
CA THR A 16 -2.23 -6.26 -0.02
C THR A 16 -1.65 -7.64 0.20
N ASP A 17 -0.31 -7.71 0.21
CA ASP A 17 0.45 -8.89 0.63
C ASP A 17 -0.06 -10.17 -0.03
N ILE A 18 -0.08 -10.15 -1.37
CA ILE A 18 -0.51 -11.31 -2.17
C ILE A 18 0.48 -12.44 -2.03
N HIS A 19 1.79 -12.13 -1.94
CA HIS A 19 2.89 -13.08 -1.87
C HIS A 19 2.72 -14.23 -2.87
N PHE A 20 2.39 -13.88 -4.12
CA PHE A 20 2.20 -14.88 -5.16
C PHE A 20 3.45 -15.76 -5.27
N SER A 21 3.27 -17.07 -5.16
CA SER A 21 4.35 -18.05 -5.14
C SER A 21 4.13 -19.08 -6.25
N SER A 22 5.17 -19.35 -7.01
CA SER A 22 5.22 -20.42 -8.01
C SER A 22 5.93 -21.68 -7.52
N ASP A 23 6.60 -21.63 -6.35
CA ASP A 23 7.22 -22.77 -5.70
C ASP A 23 6.29 -23.50 -4.72
N SER A 24 5.09 -22.96 -4.48
CA SER A 24 4.02 -23.67 -3.78
C SER A 24 3.48 -24.82 -4.64
N GLU A 25 2.79 -25.77 -4.00
CA GLU A 25 2.13 -26.84 -4.75
C GLU A 25 1.32 -26.27 -5.92
N PRO A 26 1.36 -26.86 -7.13
CA PRO A 26 0.66 -26.33 -8.31
C PRO A 26 -0.83 -26.08 -8.07
N ALA A 27 -1.47 -26.84 -7.19
CA ALA A 27 -2.86 -26.65 -6.80
C ALA A 27 -3.08 -25.35 -6.02
N ALA A 28 -2.18 -25.00 -5.09
CA ALA A 28 -2.27 -23.79 -4.29
C ALA A 28 -2.05 -22.52 -5.14
N ALA A 29 -1.06 -22.53 -6.03
CA ALA A 29 -0.82 -21.43 -6.96
C ALA A 29 -2.02 -21.22 -7.90
N LYS A 30 -2.61 -22.33 -8.41
CA LYS A 30 -3.81 -22.30 -9.26
C LYS A 30 -5.02 -21.75 -8.51
N ALA A 31 -5.24 -22.14 -7.25
CA ALA A 31 -6.33 -21.64 -6.42
C ALA A 31 -6.17 -20.13 -6.17
N THR A 32 -4.98 -19.68 -5.79
CA THR A 32 -4.65 -18.25 -5.62
C THR A 32 -4.94 -17.46 -6.91
N ALA A 33 -4.49 -17.97 -8.06
CA ALA A 33 -4.75 -17.32 -9.35
C ALA A 33 -6.24 -17.26 -9.70
N ALA A 34 -7.01 -18.30 -9.38
CA ALA A 34 -8.45 -18.33 -9.61
C ALA A 34 -9.19 -17.30 -8.76
N GLU A 35 -8.85 -17.20 -7.47
CA GLU A 35 -9.43 -16.20 -6.57
C GLU A 35 -9.10 -14.78 -7.01
N LEU A 36 -7.84 -14.50 -7.37
CA LEU A 36 -7.44 -13.18 -7.87
C LEU A 36 -8.23 -12.80 -9.13
N ARG A 37 -8.39 -13.72 -10.09
CA ARG A 37 -9.20 -13.46 -11.29
C ARG A 37 -10.66 -13.17 -10.95
N ALA A 38 -11.26 -13.94 -10.05
CA ALA A 38 -12.63 -13.69 -9.59
C ALA A 38 -12.78 -12.30 -8.95
N ARG A 39 -11.75 -11.82 -8.20
CA ARG A 39 -11.77 -10.48 -7.63
C ARG A 39 -11.59 -9.38 -8.67
N LEU A 40 -10.69 -9.57 -9.63
CA LEU A 40 -10.52 -8.63 -10.75
C LEU A 40 -11.83 -8.50 -11.55
N ASP A 41 -12.49 -9.61 -11.83
CA ASP A 41 -13.79 -9.64 -12.51
C ASP A 41 -14.87 -8.91 -11.68
N TYR A 42 -14.91 -9.14 -10.36
CA TYR A 42 -15.82 -8.43 -9.47
C TYR A 42 -15.60 -6.92 -9.54
N TRP A 43 -14.38 -6.44 -9.39
CA TRP A 43 -14.07 -5.01 -9.45
C TRP A 43 -14.34 -4.41 -10.82
N GLN A 44 -14.04 -5.14 -11.88
CA GLN A 44 -14.33 -4.74 -13.27
C GLN A 44 -15.84 -4.52 -13.49
N HIS A 45 -16.69 -5.42 -12.93
CA HIS A 45 -18.15 -5.34 -13.07
C HIS A 45 -18.82 -4.36 -12.11
N ASN A 46 -18.13 -3.93 -11.07
CA ASN A 46 -18.64 -2.98 -10.08
C ASN A 46 -18.07 -1.56 -10.24
N ASP A 47 -17.59 -1.24 -11.43
CA ASP A 47 -17.16 0.10 -11.87
C ASP A 47 -16.27 0.82 -10.86
N VAL A 48 -15.22 0.15 -10.35
CA VAL A 48 -14.22 0.82 -9.52
C VAL A 48 -13.39 1.79 -10.36
N ASP A 49 -13.08 2.96 -9.81
CA ASP A 49 -12.26 3.97 -10.50
C ASP A 49 -10.83 3.45 -10.81
N PHE A 50 -10.27 2.62 -9.90
CA PHE A 50 -8.95 1.98 -10.04
C PHE A 50 -8.79 0.81 -9.04
N LEU A 51 -7.65 0.12 -9.11
CA LEU A 51 -7.19 -0.83 -8.09
C LEU A 51 -5.98 -0.29 -7.37
N LEU A 52 -5.87 -0.57 -6.07
CA LEU A 52 -4.73 -0.27 -5.22
C LEU A 52 -4.16 -1.58 -4.65
N GLN A 53 -2.92 -1.89 -5.05
CA GLN A 53 -2.16 -3.02 -4.54
C GLN A 53 -1.07 -2.46 -3.61
N LEU A 54 -1.15 -2.77 -2.30
CA LEU A 54 -0.40 -2.10 -1.23
C LEU A 54 1.00 -2.69 -0.96
N GLY A 55 1.56 -3.46 -1.87
CA GLY A 55 2.88 -4.05 -1.73
C GLY A 55 2.87 -5.56 -1.58
N ASP A 56 4.05 -6.15 -1.59
CA ASP A 56 4.29 -7.59 -1.49
C ASP A 56 3.44 -8.43 -2.45
N LEU A 57 3.59 -8.07 -3.74
CA LEU A 57 2.90 -8.72 -4.85
C LEU A 57 3.34 -10.17 -5.04
N ILE A 58 4.65 -10.42 -4.92
CA ILE A 58 5.29 -11.74 -5.05
C ILE A 58 5.87 -12.19 -3.71
N LYS A 59 6.08 -13.49 -3.54
CA LYS A 59 6.80 -14.06 -2.41
C LYS A 59 8.29 -13.71 -2.44
N GLY A 60 8.85 -13.56 -3.65
CA GLY A 60 10.25 -13.24 -3.85
C GLY A 60 11.17 -14.44 -3.62
N SER A 61 10.72 -15.66 -3.92
CA SER A 61 11.51 -16.89 -3.80
C SER A 61 12.77 -16.82 -4.65
N GLU A 62 13.92 -17.17 -4.10
CA GLU A 62 15.23 -16.96 -4.74
C GLU A 62 15.29 -17.51 -6.18
N ASN A 63 14.78 -18.70 -6.40
CA ASN A 63 14.80 -19.37 -7.71
C ASN A 63 13.58 -19.10 -8.59
N HIS A 64 12.51 -18.49 -8.05
CA HIS A 64 11.22 -18.38 -8.73
C HIS A 64 10.71 -16.94 -8.90
N LYS A 65 11.36 -15.93 -8.32
CA LYS A 65 10.91 -14.53 -8.29
C LYS A 65 10.54 -13.94 -9.65
N HIS A 66 11.29 -14.26 -10.70
CA HIS A 66 10.99 -13.78 -12.07
C HIS A 66 9.73 -14.46 -12.63
N GLU A 67 9.57 -15.76 -12.35
CA GLU A 67 8.38 -16.50 -12.77
C GLU A 67 7.15 -16.07 -11.96
N GLU A 68 7.31 -15.82 -10.66
CA GLU A 68 6.26 -15.25 -9.81
C GLU A 68 5.77 -13.92 -10.37
N LEU A 69 6.70 -12.99 -10.70
CA LEU A 69 6.36 -11.70 -11.29
C LEU A 69 5.66 -11.85 -12.64
N ARG A 70 6.15 -12.73 -13.50
CA ARG A 70 5.57 -13.00 -14.81
C ARG A 70 4.14 -13.53 -14.69
N GLN A 71 3.92 -14.49 -13.80
CA GLN A 71 2.60 -15.13 -13.62
C GLN A 71 1.60 -14.15 -13.01
N ILE A 72 1.96 -13.44 -11.94
CA ILE A 72 1.04 -12.48 -11.32
C ILE A 72 0.72 -11.33 -12.27
N SER A 73 1.70 -10.83 -13.03
CA SER A 73 1.46 -9.81 -14.06
C SER A 73 0.46 -10.29 -15.13
N ALA A 74 0.56 -11.56 -15.54
CA ALA A 74 -0.39 -12.16 -16.49
C ALA A 74 -1.79 -12.31 -15.88
N ILE A 75 -1.91 -12.54 -14.57
CA ILE A 75 -3.19 -12.59 -13.85
C ILE A 75 -3.83 -11.20 -13.78
N LEU A 76 -3.04 -10.15 -13.53
CA LEU A 76 -3.53 -8.77 -13.38
C LEU A 76 -3.87 -8.10 -14.73
N LYS A 77 -3.16 -8.47 -15.80
CA LYS A 77 -3.28 -7.85 -17.13
C LYS A 77 -4.70 -7.75 -17.72
N PRO A 78 -5.64 -8.69 -17.50
CA PRO A 78 -7.01 -8.58 -18.00
C PRO A 78 -7.82 -7.44 -17.39
N PHE A 79 -7.43 -6.90 -16.24
CA PHE A 79 -8.11 -5.75 -15.66
C PHE A 79 -7.91 -4.52 -16.55
N LYS A 80 -9.01 -3.90 -16.97
CA LYS A 80 -9.00 -2.78 -17.94
C LYS A 80 -8.74 -1.41 -17.31
N GLY A 81 -8.93 -1.30 -15.97
CA GLY A 81 -8.66 -0.08 -15.23
C GLY A 81 -7.19 0.10 -14.87
N THR A 82 -6.85 1.21 -14.25
CA THR A 82 -5.52 1.45 -13.72
C THR A 82 -5.29 0.64 -12.45
N ILE A 83 -4.13 0.02 -12.31
CA ILE A 83 -3.65 -0.57 -11.07
C ILE A 83 -2.52 0.29 -10.54
N HIS A 84 -2.71 0.85 -9.35
CA HIS A 84 -1.67 1.56 -8.63
C HIS A 84 -0.93 0.58 -7.71
N HIS A 85 0.38 0.46 -7.92
CA HIS A 85 1.23 -0.47 -7.17
C HIS A 85 2.08 0.25 -6.15
N VAL A 86 2.19 -0.35 -4.97
CA VAL A 86 3.15 0.03 -3.92
C VAL A 86 4.27 -0.99 -3.90
N ILE A 87 5.51 -0.56 -3.70
CA ILE A 87 6.65 -1.46 -3.55
C ILE A 87 6.69 -1.94 -2.10
N GLY A 88 6.58 -3.26 -1.90
CA GLY A 88 6.84 -3.92 -0.63
C GLY A 88 8.24 -4.54 -0.58
N ASN A 89 8.65 -5.03 0.56
CA ASN A 89 9.99 -5.57 0.76
C ASN A 89 10.24 -6.88 -0.03
N HIS A 90 9.28 -7.78 -0.11
CA HIS A 90 9.39 -9.01 -0.90
C HIS A 90 9.54 -8.76 -2.40
N CYS A 91 8.97 -7.66 -2.89
CA CYS A 91 9.13 -7.27 -4.29
C CYS A 91 10.57 -6.96 -4.66
N LEU A 92 11.41 -6.52 -3.72
CA LEU A 92 12.82 -6.19 -3.93
C LEU A 92 13.75 -7.41 -3.93
N ALA A 93 13.24 -8.62 -3.87
CA ALA A 93 13.96 -9.80 -4.31
C ALA A 93 14.39 -9.69 -5.79
N LEU A 94 13.68 -8.86 -6.56
CA LEU A 94 14.02 -8.47 -7.93
C LEU A 94 14.77 -7.14 -7.96
N PRO A 95 15.63 -6.91 -8.98
CA PRO A 95 16.17 -5.58 -9.22
C PRO A 95 15.04 -4.55 -9.37
N ARG A 96 15.11 -3.44 -8.64
CA ARG A 96 14.09 -2.38 -8.62
C ARG A 96 13.67 -1.93 -10.02
N ARG A 97 14.65 -1.76 -10.94
CA ARG A 97 14.39 -1.35 -12.32
C ARG A 97 13.50 -2.34 -13.08
N GLU A 98 13.75 -3.63 -12.90
CA GLU A 98 12.97 -4.71 -13.51
C GLU A 98 11.54 -4.74 -12.95
N LEU A 99 11.41 -4.70 -11.62
CA LEU A 99 10.13 -4.62 -10.95
C LEU A 99 9.30 -3.44 -11.45
N MET A 100 9.88 -2.24 -11.44
CA MET A 100 9.19 -1.01 -11.89
C MET A 100 8.75 -1.11 -13.35
N ALA A 101 9.60 -1.65 -14.24
CA ALA A 101 9.24 -1.85 -15.64
C ALA A 101 8.06 -2.82 -15.80
N ALA A 102 8.06 -3.92 -15.05
CA ALA A 102 6.99 -4.91 -15.10
C ALA A 102 5.65 -4.38 -14.57
N LEU A 103 5.70 -3.49 -13.56
CA LEU A 103 4.53 -2.86 -12.95
C LEU A 103 4.12 -1.55 -13.65
N GLY A 104 4.84 -1.09 -14.67
CA GLY A 104 4.57 0.17 -15.38
C GLY A 104 4.83 1.43 -14.52
N LEU A 105 5.62 1.32 -13.45
CA LEU A 105 5.94 2.42 -12.56
C LEU A 105 7.03 3.32 -13.16
N GLN A 106 6.75 4.61 -13.25
CA GLN A 106 7.74 5.63 -13.70
C GLN A 106 8.65 6.09 -12.55
N ALA A 107 8.16 6.02 -11.31
CA ALA A 107 8.89 6.35 -10.10
C ALA A 107 8.45 5.40 -8.96
N PRO A 108 9.33 5.13 -7.96
CA PRO A 108 8.99 4.25 -6.84
C PRO A 108 8.02 4.90 -5.84
N PHE A 109 7.96 6.23 -5.82
CA PHE A 109 6.98 7.03 -5.11
C PHE A 109 6.36 8.05 -6.06
N TYR A 110 5.06 8.30 -5.94
CA TYR A 110 4.32 9.12 -6.87
C TYR A 110 3.00 9.59 -6.29
N THR A 111 2.33 10.49 -6.99
CA THR A 111 0.98 10.95 -6.65
C THR A 111 0.04 10.84 -7.84
N PHE A 112 -1.23 10.66 -7.55
CA PHE A 112 -2.30 10.77 -8.54
C PHE A 112 -3.56 11.34 -7.87
N THR A 113 -4.44 11.93 -8.66
CA THR A 113 -5.66 12.56 -8.15
C THR A 113 -6.87 11.92 -8.83
N VAL A 114 -7.87 11.57 -8.04
CA VAL A 114 -9.17 11.13 -8.52
C VAL A 114 -10.23 11.98 -7.83
N LYS A 115 -10.95 12.79 -8.64
CA LYS A 115 -11.94 13.75 -8.14
C LYS A 115 -11.33 14.73 -7.12
N ALA A 116 -11.82 14.77 -5.88
CA ALA A 116 -11.34 15.67 -4.84
C ALA A 116 -10.28 15.03 -3.91
N PHE A 117 -9.79 13.85 -4.26
CA PHE A 117 -8.83 13.11 -3.44
C PHE A 117 -7.49 12.98 -4.15
N ARG A 118 -6.44 13.38 -3.46
CA ARG A 118 -5.04 13.14 -3.84
C ARG A 118 -4.54 11.90 -3.09
N PHE A 119 -3.97 10.98 -3.83
CA PHE A 119 -3.32 9.79 -3.32
C PHE A 119 -1.81 9.97 -3.42
N ILE A 120 -1.10 9.85 -2.30
CA ILE A 120 0.36 9.98 -2.23
C ILE A 120 0.93 8.61 -1.86
N VAL A 121 1.59 7.98 -2.82
CA VAL A 121 2.22 6.66 -2.67
C VAL A 121 3.66 6.86 -2.25
N LEU A 122 4.02 6.32 -1.09
CA LEU A 122 5.36 6.34 -0.54
C LEU A 122 6.09 5.03 -0.84
N ASP A 123 7.39 5.14 -1.12
CA ASP A 123 8.33 4.02 -1.16
C ASP A 123 8.96 3.85 0.22
N GLY A 124 8.46 2.91 1.02
CA GLY A 124 9.03 2.62 2.34
C GLY A 124 10.38 1.90 2.28
N MET A 125 10.80 1.46 1.08
CA MET A 125 12.09 0.82 0.83
C MET A 125 13.08 1.77 0.10
N ASP A 126 12.83 3.06 0.13
CA ASP A 126 13.71 4.09 -0.48
C ASP A 126 15.14 3.99 0.08
N LEU A 127 15.25 3.88 1.40
CA LEU A 127 16.47 3.51 2.09
C LEU A 127 16.29 2.12 2.74
N SER A 128 17.22 1.19 2.47
CA SER A 128 17.18 -0.15 3.02
C SER A 128 18.58 -0.76 3.07
N ILE A 129 18.75 -1.85 3.82
CA ILE A 129 20.02 -2.60 3.88
C ILE A 129 20.05 -3.80 2.94
N LEU A 130 19.03 -4.00 2.11
CA LEU A 130 18.97 -5.12 1.16
C LEU A 130 19.99 -5.00 0.03
N ARG A 131 20.63 -3.83 -0.11
CA ARG A 131 21.70 -3.58 -1.06
C ARG A 131 22.86 -2.84 -0.41
N LYS A 132 24.05 -2.88 -1.05
CA LYS A 132 25.20 -2.11 -0.57
C LYS A 132 24.90 -0.60 -0.68
N PRO A 133 25.29 0.21 0.32
CA PRO A 133 25.06 1.65 0.29
C PRO A 133 25.95 2.32 -0.76
N GLU A 134 25.33 3.14 -1.59
CA GLU A 134 26.01 3.91 -2.64
C GLU A 134 26.18 5.38 -2.26
N THR A 135 25.22 5.91 -1.46
CA THR A 135 25.20 7.31 -1.02
C THR A 135 25.62 7.46 0.45
N GLU A 136 25.90 8.71 0.87
CA GLU A 136 26.17 9.00 2.27
C GLU A 136 24.93 8.77 3.15
N GLU A 137 23.75 9.14 2.68
CA GLU A 137 22.49 8.89 3.39
C GLU A 137 22.25 7.39 3.62
N GLU A 138 22.54 6.56 2.64
CA GLU A 138 22.45 5.10 2.78
C GLU A 138 23.49 4.56 3.77
N ARG A 139 24.71 5.09 3.81
CA ARG A 139 25.70 4.71 4.83
C ARG A 139 25.26 5.09 6.24
N GLN A 140 24.63 6.24 6.40
CA GLN A 140 24.09 6.69 7.69
C GLN A 140 22.94 5.79 8.16
N ILE A 141 22.03 5.40 7.26
CA ILE A 141 20.93 4.50 7.62
C ILE A 141 21.44 3.08 7.96
N PHE A 142 22.52 2.62 7.32
CA PHE A 142 23.19 1.38 7.69
C PHE A 142 23.80 1.43 9.08
N ALA A 143 24.45 2.56 9.44
CA ALA A 143 24.98 2.76 10.78
C ALA A 143 23.83 2.79 11.80
N PHE A 144 22.79 3.55 11.53
CA PHE A 144 21.58 3.63 12.35
C PHE A 144 20.98 2.23 12.59
N PHE A 145 20.80 1.42 11.55
CA PHE A 145 20.28 0.06 11.68
C PHE A 145 21.12 -0.81 12.62
N ARG A 146 22.47 -0.72 12.53
CA ARG A 146 23.38 -1.48 13.38
C ARG A 146 23.29 -1.12 14.86
N GLU A 147 22.94 0.10 15.16
CA GLU A 147 22.78 0.64 16.53
C GLU A 147 21.38 0.35 17.11
N HIS A 148 20.45 -0.16 16.28
CA HIS A 148 19.06 -0.40 16.65
C HIS A 148 18.66 -1.86 16.37
N PRO A 149 19.05 -2.80 17.25
CA PRO A 149 18.81 -4.23 17.04
C PRO A 149 17.32 -4.62 17.05
N GLU A 150 16.44 -3.73 17.49
CA GLU A 150 14.99 -3.89 17.42
C GLU A 150 14.41 -3.70 16.01
N LEU A 151 15.18 -3.14 15.08
CA LEU A 151 14.75 -2.94 13.69
C LEU A 151 14.89 -4.24 12.89
N HIS A 152 13.95 -4.44 11.97
CA HIS A 152 13.96 -5.60 11.08
C HIS A 152 14.68 -5.27 9.76
N ASP A 153 15.53 -6.17 9.30
CA ASP A 153 16.34 -6.03 8.08
C ASP A 153 15.50 -5.98 6.80
N TYR A 154 14.30 -6.54 6.84
CA TYR A 154 13.33 -6.50 5.73
C TYR A 154 12.48 -5.22 5.70
N CYS A 155 12.60 -4.34 6.66
CA CYS A 155 11.98 -3.00 6.63
C CYS A 155 12.94 -1.97 5.99
N GLY A 156 12.46 -0.74 5.84
CA GLY A 156 13.23 0.35 5.27
C GLY A 156 12.80 1.70 5.83
N ALA A 157 13.28 2.78 5.21
CA ALA A 157 12.95 4.14 5.57
C ALA A 157 12.67 5.01 4.33
N VAL A 158 11.94 6.10 4.54
CA VAL A 158 11.74 7.17 3.56
C VAL A 158 12.92 8.13 3.63
N GLY A 159 13.63 8.30 2.51
CA GLY A 159 14.81 9.13 2.41
C GLY A 159 14.51 10.63 2.30
N THR A 160 15.54 11.45 2.43
CA THR A 160 15.44 12.92 2.46
C THR A 160 14.80 13.49 1.20
N ARG A 161 15.16 12.99 0.02
CA ARG A 161 14.57 13.43 -1.25
C ARG A 161 13.06 13.20 -1.28
N GLN A 162 12.62 12.04 -0.84
CA GLN A 162 11.20 11.69 -0.81
C GLN A 162 10.46 12.50 0.26
N LYS A 163 11.08 12.78 1.42
CA LYS A 163 10.50 13.65 2.46
C LYS A 163 10.27 15.09 1.97
N VAL A 164 11.22 15.65 1.22
CA VAL A 164 11.07 16.98 0.60
C VAL A 164 9.91 16.96 -0.39
N TRP A 165 9.88 15.98 -1.29
CA TRP A 165 8.79 15.81 -2.24
C TRP A 165 7.43 15.63 -1.54
N LEU A 166 7.35 14.85 -0.46
CA LEU A 166 6.13 14.66 0.31
C LEU A 166 5.59 15.99 0.88
N ARG A 167 6.48 16.82 1.47
CA ARG A 167 6.08 18.15 1.95
C ARG A 167 5.51 19.03 0.84
N ASP A 168 6.14 19.00 -0.32
CA ASP A 168 5.67 19.76 -1.49
C ASP A 168 4.29 19.28 -1.96
N GLU A 169 4.06 17.97 -2.00
CA GLU A 169 2.77 17.41 -2.40
C GLU A 169 1.66 17.70 -1.38
N LEU A 170 1.97 17.66 -0.08
CA LEU A 170 1.04 18.06 0.97
C LEU A 170 0.68 19.55 0.86
N GLY A 171 1.66 20.43 0.66
CA GLY A 171 1.43 21.85 0.45
C GLY A 171 0.57 22.14 -0.78
N LYS A 172 0.77 21.42 -1.90
CA LYS A 172 -0.08 21.52 -3.08
C LYS A 172 -1.53 21.11 -2.79
N ALA A 173 -1.72 20.00 -2.05
CA ALA A 173 -3.05 19.52 -1.69
C ALA A 173 -3.79 20.52 -0.77
N GLU A 174 -3.11 21.09 0.20
CA GLU A 174 -3.67 22.14 1.07
C GLU A 174 -4.11 23.37 0.27
N HIS A 175 -3.24 23.81 -0.65
CA HIS A 175 -3.56 24.98 -1.50
C HIS A 175 -4.76 24.73 -2.43
N SER A 176 -4.88 23.49 -2.96
CA SER A 176 -5.97 23.11 -3.85
C SER A 176 -7.25 22.66 -3.13
N GLY A 177 -7.21 22.50 -1.80
CA GLY A 177 -8.32 22.01 -0.99
C GLY A 177 -8.64 20.53 -1.22
N GLU A 178 -7.68 19.75 -1.73
CA GLU A 178 -7.82 18.31 -1.92
C GLU A 178 -7.69 17.56 -0.58
N LYS A 179 -8.39 16.45 -0.43
CA LYS A 179 -8.19 15.52 0.68
C LYS A 179 -7.12 14.50 0.28
N VAL A 180 -6.20 14.23 1.20
CA VAL A 180 -5.06 13.34 0.95
C VAL A 180 -5.27 11.99 1.61
N ILE A 181 -5.01 10.94 0.83
CA ILE A 181 -4.84 9.57 1.30
C ILE A 181 -3.36 9.20 1.09
N ILE A 182 -2.65 8.95 2.19
CA ILE A 182 -1.27 8.46 2.16
C ILE A 182 -1.30 6.95 2.00
N ILE A 183 -0.38 6.44 1.21
CA ILE A 183 -0.25 5.01 0.94
C ILE A 183 1.21 4.62 1.15
N CYS A 184 1.46 3.69 2.06
CA CYS A 184 2.77 3.14 2.34
C CYS A 184 2.63 1.65 2.63
N HIS A 185 3.52 0.81 2.09
CA HIS A 185 3.45 -0.62 2.41
C HIS A 185 3.58 -0.86 3.93
N PHE A 186 4.55 -0.22 4.58
CA PHE A 186 4.79 -0.38 6.01
C PHE A 186 3.84 0.43 6.88
N PRO A 187 3.39 -0.12 8.02
CA PRO A 187 2.68 0.65 9.05
C PRO A 187 3.52 1.83 9.54
N LEU A 188 2.85 2.93 9.86
CA LEU A 188 3.48 4.17 10.34
C LEU A 188 3.27 4.41 11.84
N LEU A 189 2.36 3.68 12.49
CA LEU A 189 2.11 3.78 13.92
C LEU A 189 2.29 2.43 14.61
N PRO A 190 3.00 2.37 15.75
CA PRO A 190 3.17 1.16 16.54
C PRO A 190 1.85 0.50 16.95
N GLU A 191 0.81 1.29 17.18
CA GLU A 191 -0.52 0.83 17.60
C GLU A 191 -1.27 0.06 16.50
N THR A 192 -0.79 0.10 15.25
CA THR A 192 -1.41 -0.59 14.12
C THR A 192 -0.71 -1.88 13.71
N THR A 193 0.35 -2.26 14.43
CA THR A 193 1.13 -3.49 14.20
C THR A 193 1.61 -4.04 15.53
N ASP A 194 2.47 -5.03 15.53
CA ASP A 194 3.24 -5.45 16.67
C ASP A 194 4.75 -5.23 16.44
N LEU A 195 5.53 -5.23 17.51
CA LEU A 195 6.98 -5.02 17.45
C LEU A 195 7.71 -6.18 16.73
N LYS A 196 7.06 -7.34 16.63
CA LYS A 196 7.63 -8.53 16.00
C LYS A 196 7.66 -8.43 14.46
N HIS A 197 6.70 -7.71 13.87
CA HIS A 197 6.55 -7.63 12.41
C HIS A 197 7.12 -6.35 11.81
N GLY A 198 7.59 -5.44 12.66
CA GLY A 198 8.30 -4.24 12.24
C GLY A 198 7.41 -3.10 11.74
N LEU A 199 8.05 -1.97 11.60
CA LEU A 199 7.51 -0.69 11.15
C LEU A 199 8.44 -0.10 10.09
N LEU A 200 8.00 0.92 9.39
CA LEU A 200 8.91 1.82 8.69
C LEU A 200 9.94 2.36 9.70
N TRP A 201 11.24 2.30 9.41
CA TRP A 201 12.28 2.64 10.41
C TRP A 201 12.16 4.07 10.93
N ASN A 202 11.87 5.03 10.05
CA ASN A 202 11.60 6.42 10.46
C ASN A 202 10.10 6.73 10.56
N HIS A 203 9.30 5.76 11.01
CA HIS A 203 7.86 5.87 11.14
C HIS A 203 7.41 7.10 11.94
N ARG A 204 8.08 7.44 13.03
CA ARG A 204 7.73 8.61 13.85
C ARG A 204 7.79 9.90 13.05
N GLU A 205 8.92 10.13 12.35
CA GLU A 205 9.11 11.32 11.51
C GLU A 205 8.05 11.40 10.40
N ILE A 206 7.74 10.27 9.75
CA ILE A 206 6.76 10.24 8.67
C ILE A 206 5.34 10.39 9.21
N ALA A 207 5.00 9.74 10.32
CA ALA A 207 3.70 9.92 10.97
C ALA A 207 3.46 11.36 11.43
N GLU A 208 4.45 12.01 12.01
CA GLU A 208 4.38 13.43 12.37
C GLU A 208 4.19 14.32 11.14
N LEU A 209 4.98 14.08 10.09
CA LEU A 209 4.91 14.85 8.84
C LEU A 209 3.52 14.75 8.19
N VAL A 210 2.95 13.56 8.07
CA VAL A 210 1.63 13.38 7.46
C VAL A 210 0.50 13.87 8.37
N SER A 211 0.63 13.69 9.68
CA SER A 211 -0.40 14.12 10.63
C SER A 211 -0.39 15.63 10.91
N SER A 212 0.68 16.33 10.53
CA SER A 212 0.74 17.81 10.64
C SER A 212 -0.05 18.51 9.52
N SER A 213 -0.34 17.83 8.42
CA SER A 213 -1.10 18.41 7.32
C SER A 213 -2.61 18.21 7.50
N PRO A 214 -3.41 19.28 7.54
CA PRO A 214 -4.87 19.18 7.66
C PRO A 214 -5.53 18.55 6.41
N ALA A 215 -4.82 18.47 5.29
CA ALA A 215 -5.29 17.79 4.09
C ALA A 215 -5.35 16.28 4.25
N VAL A 216 -4.45 15.68 5.04
CA VAL A 216 -4.37 14.22 5.22
C VAL A 216 -5.55 13.72 6.04
N LYS A 217 -6.22 12.70 5.54
CA LYS A 217 -7.40 12.08 6.17
C LYS A 217 -7.14 10.64 6.59
N ALA A 218 -6.36 9.90 5.80
CA ALA A 218 -6.04 8.51 6.11
C ALA A 218 -4.67 8.09 5.57
N CYS A 219 -4.08 7.10 6.23
CA CYS A 219 -2.94 6.31 5.76
C CYS A 219 -3.39 4.87 5.59
N LEU A 220 -3.13 4.27 4.43
CA LEU A 220 -3.44 2.87 4.12
C LEU A 220 -2.13 2.09 3.98
N SER A 221 -2.02 0.97 4.68
CA SER A 221 -0.82 0.14 4.72
C SER A 221 -1.16 -1.36 4.64
N GLY A 222 -0.15 -2.16 4.32
CA GLY A 222 -0.13 -3.61 4.39
C GLY A 222 0.93 -4.09 5.40
N HIS A 223 1.76 -5.08 4.98
CA HIS A 223 2.91 -5.61 5.70
C HIS A 223 2.56 -6.37 6.99
N TYR A 224 1.75 -5.82 7.87
CA TYR A 224 1.28 -6.51 9.05
C TYR A 224 0.05 -7.35 8.72
N HIS A 225 0.25 -8.63 8.51
CA HIS A 225 -0.70 -9.56 7.91
C HIS A 225 -2.03 -9.69 8.69
N TYR A 226 -2.08 -9.31 9.96
CA TYR A 226 -3.29 -9.38 10.78
C TYR A 226 -4.18 -8.14 10.67
N GLY A 227 -3.64 -7.05 10.11
CA GLY A 227 -4.33 -5.78 10.04
C GLY A 227 -4.36 -5.02 11.37
N GLY A 228 -4.67 -3.75 11.30
CA GLY A 228 -4.72 -2.88 12.48
C GLY A 228 -5.34 -1.53 12.18
N TYR A 229 -5.72 -0.82 13.23
CA TYR A 229 -6.31 0.51 13.10
C TYR A 229 -5.96 1.39 14.29
N SER A 230 -5.65 2.64 14.02
CA SER A 230 -5.53 3.70 15.03
C SER A 230 -5.97 5.04 14.45
N LEU A 231 -6.50 5.90 15.30
CA LEU A 231 -6.76 7.30 14.98
C LEU A 231 -5.73 8.16 15.72
N HIS A 232 -4.93 8.90 14.97
CA HIS A 232 -3.92 9.79 15.54
C HIS A 232 -3.96 11.17 14.86
N ASN A 233 -4.08 12.25 15.66
CA ASN A 233 -4.18 13.62 15.15
C ASN A 233 -5.20 13.80 14.03
N ALA A 234 -6.40 13.23 14.19
CA ALA A 234 -7.50 13.23 13.21
C ALA A 234 -7.18 12.51 11.87
N VAL A 235 -6.08 11.79 11.77
CA VAL A 235 -5.72 10.92 10.63
C VAL A 235 -5.99 9.46 10.99
N HIS A 236 -6.69 8.75 10.12
CA HIS A 236 -6.95 7.34 10.25
C HIS A 236 -5.79 6.52 9.70
N PHE A 237 -5.14 5.72 10.53
CA PHE A 237 -4.11 4.77 10.12
C PHE A 237 -4.72 3.38 10.06
N VAL A 238 -4.83 2.84 8.85
CA VAL A 238 -5.47 1.55 8.58
C VAL A 238 -4.44 0.62 7.96
N VAL A 239 -4.16 -0.48 8.62
CA VAL A 239 -3.38 -1.59 8.08
C VAL A 239 -4.35 -2.69 7.68
N LEU A 240 -4.28 -3.13 6.43
CA LEU A 240 -5.19 -4.16 5.92
C LEU A 240 -4.58 -5.55 6.07
N PRO A 241 -5.39 -6.56 6.41
CA PRO A 241 -4.92 -7.94 6.49
C PRO A 241 -4.43 -8.46 5.14
N ALA A 242 -3.45 -9.35 5.19
CA ALA A 242 -2.78 -9.91 4.03
C ALA A 242 -3.66 -10.90 3.25
N PHE A 243 -3.65 -10.80 1.92
CA PHE A 243 -4.32 -11.77 1.05
C PHE A 243 -3.72 -13.18 1.19
N VAL A 244 -2.42 -13.31 1.43
CA VAL A 244 -1.77 -14.62 1.60
C VAL A 244 -2.35 -15.41 2.77
N ASN A 245 -2.79 -14.73 3.84
CA ASN A 245 -3.40 -15.33 5.03
C ASN A 245 -4.94 -15.44 4.96
N ARG A 246 -5.54 -15.37 3.79
CA ARG A 246 -7.00 -15.34 3.60
C ARG A 246 -7.76 -16.54 4.18
N ASN A 247 -7.11 -17.70 4.29
CA ASN A 247 -7.70 -18.88 4.93
C ASN A 247 -7.71 -18.78 6.47
N GLU A 248 -6.79 -18.01 7.04
CA GLU A 248 -6.67 -17.76 8.49
C GLU A 248 -7.54 -16.57 8.91
N HIS A 249 -7.73 -15.60 8.00
CA HIS A 249 -8.48 -14.37 8.22
C HIS A 249 -9.60 -14.19 7.18
N PRO A 250 -10.63 -15.03 7.19
CA PRO A 250 -11.67 -15.04 6.14
C PRO A 250 -12.52 -13.76 6.11
N ARG A 251 -12.47 -12.92 7.15
CA ARG A 251 -13.24 -11.66 7.19
C ARG A 251 -12.70 -10.61 6.22
N PHE A 252 -11.41 -10.67 5.86
CA PHE A 252 -10.82 -9.77 4.89
C PHE A 252 -9.72 -10.48 4.12
N THR A 253 -9.92 -10.65 2.82
CA THR A 253 -8.90 -11.13 1.89
C THR A 253 -8.50 -10.02 0.91
N CYS A 254 -9.46 -9.21 0.54
CA CYS A 254 -9.35 -8.02 -0.28
C CYS A 254 -10.66 -7.24 -0.10
N GLY A 255 -10.73 -6.03 -0.61
CA GLY A 255 -11.91 -5.21 -0.37
C GLY A 255 -12.18 -4.15 -1.41
N THR A 256 -13.14 -3.32 -1.09
CA THR A 256 -13.49 -2.10 -1.81
C THR A 256 -13.48 -0.95 -0.83
N VAL A 257 -12.90 0.18 -1.24
CA VAL A 257 -12.91 1.42 -0.46
C VAL A 257 -13.78 2.43 -1.20
N GLU A 258 -14.65 3.08 -0.45
CA GLU A 258 -15.49 4.18 -0.91
C GLU A 258 -15.10 5.45 -0.17
N LEU A 259 -14.65 6.46 -0.90
CA LEU A 259 -14.36 7.78 -0.37
C LEU A 259 -15.47 8.75 -0.75
N GLN A 260 -16.14 9.24 0.25
CA GLN A 260 -17.09 10.35 0.16
C GLN A 260 -16.46 11.60 0.77
N ARG A 261 -17.09 12.76 0.58
CA ARG A 261 -16.56 14.03 1.08
C ARG A 261 -16.17 13.98 2.58
N GLU A 262 -16.93 13.28 3.41
CA GLU A 262 -16.75 13.27 4.87
C GLU A 262 -16.66 11.87 5.46
N ARG A 263 -16.43 10.86 4.62
CA ARG A 263 -16.47 9.46 5.07
C ARG A 263 -15.60 8.57 4.18
N MET A 264 -14.89 7.65 4.81
CA MET A 264 -14.25 6.52 4.15
C MET A 264 -14.88 5.22 4.65
N VAL A 265 -15.36 4.40 3.74
CA VAL A 265 -15.90 3.07 4.06
C VAL A 265 -15.01 2.02 3.42
N VAL A 266 -14.52 1.08 4.23
CA VAL A 266 -13.77 -0.08 3.76
C VAL A 266 -14.65 -1.30 3.91
N ARG A 267 -14.88 -2.00 2.80
CA ARG A 267 -15.66 -3.25 2.74
C ARG A 267 -14.75 -4.41 2.45
N ASN A 268 -15.10 -5.57 2.97
CA ASN A 268 -14.43 -6.82 2.66
C ASN A 268 -14.92 -7.43 1.32
N GLN A 269 -14.44 -8.62 1.00
CA GLN A 269 -14.80 -9.37 -0.22
C GLN A 269 -16.28 -9.84 -0.25
N LEU A 270 -16.99 -9.78 0.86
CA LEU A 270 -18.42 -10.11 0.99
C LEU A 270 -19.31 -8.86 1.03
N ASP A 271 -18.74 -7.69 0.74
CA ASP A 271 -19.40 -6.38 0.80
C ASP A 271 -19.82 -5.95 2.23
N GLU A 272 -19.30 -6.62 3.27
CA GLU A 272 -19.52 -6.25 4.66
C GLU A 272 -18.60 -5.08 5.06
N ILE A 273 -19.12 -4.14 5.85
CA ILE A 273 -18.33 -3.00 6.34
C ILE A 273 -17.30 -3.49 7.36
N LEU A 274 -16.03 -3.27 7.05
CA LEU A 274 -14.91 -3.49 7.95
C LEU A 274 -14.59 -2.22 8.75
N TYR A 275 -14.55 -1.07 8.06
CA TYR A 275 -14.34 0.25 8.66
C TYR A 275 -15.32 1.26 8.09
N ASP A 276 -15.79 2.14 8.95
CA ASP A 276 -16.67 3.26 8.63
C ASP A 276 -16.14 4.50 9.36
N LEU A 277 -15.36 5.30 8.66
CA LEU A 277 -14.47 6.30 9.23
C LEU A 277 -14.87 7.71 8.79
N PRO A 278 -15.18 8.63 9.73
CA PRO A 278 -15.49 10.02 9.37
C PRO A 278 -14.20 10.75 8.94
N LEU A 279 -14.22 11.39 7.76
CA LEU A 279 -13.12 12.22 7.26
C LEU A 279 -13.36 13.72 7.63
N ARG A 280 -13.80 13.97 8.84
CA ARG A 280 -14.03 15.33 9.36
C ARG A 280 -12.73 15.92 9.89
N HIS A 281 -12.71 17.22 9.97
CA HIS A 281 -11.65 18.03 10.60
C HIS A 281 -11.94 18.23 12.07
#